data_fe5c55564a77ab33c44140f008a56e39
#
_entry.id   fe5c55564a77ab33c44140f008a56e39
#
_cell.length_a   1.000
_cell.length_b   1.000
_cell.length_c   1.000
_cell.angle_alpha   90.00
_cell.angle_beta   90.00
_cell.angle_gamma   90.00
#
_symmetry.space_group_name_H-M   'P 1'
#
loop_
_entity.id
_entity.type
_entity.pdbx_description
1 polymer ?
#
loop_
_entity_poly.entity_id
_entity_poly.type
_entity_poly.pdbx_seq_one_letter_code
_entity_poly.pdbx_strand_id
1 'polypeptide(L)'
;RRQRQMCIRDRGIRLKASLVVVSGEVRDSHDLACHIAYGASAVWPYLALERVRQLSISSKDTNLTPEEAQENYRKALDKGLLKIMSKMGICTISSYRGSELFEVIGLNRDIVDNIFKFTKTRTEGVGFKFLNDKLKIYGDIEDVESGVGGFYKHKKGAETHVTSPKTVLKLQKAVRSGDFDDWDEYMSTLENRDDVQLRDLFTLPASIKHNREFNEDELKEIFQKFTVSSMSLGALSEEAHQALAQAMNEIGGKSGSGEGGEDPARYGTERNSKIKQIASGRFGVTPDYLASAEEFQIKMAQGSKPGEGGQLPGFKVDSHIAKLRHTVEGVTLISPPPHHDIYSIEDLAQLIYDLKTFNPDCPVSVKLVSEPGVGTIAVGVAKAGADIITIAGSDGGTGASPWVSIKHAGSPW
;
A
#
# COMPACT_ATOMS: atom_id res chain seq x y z
N ARG A 1 -8.36 22.75 -22.00
CA ARG A 1 -7.35 23.19 -20.98
C ARG A 1 -5.92 23.00 -21.49
N ARG A 2 -5.59 21.83 -22.04
CA ARG A 2 -4.26 21.51 -22.55
C ARG A 2 -3.85 22.41 -23.73
N GLN A 3 -4.75 22.73 -24.63
CA GLN A 3 -4.49 23.65 -25.72
C GLN A 3 -4.02 25.04 -25.25
N ARG A 4 -4.63 25.57 -24.17
CA ARG A 4 -4.19 26.85 -23.58
C ARG A 4 -2.81 26.70 -22.90
N GLN A 5 -2.54 25.59 -22.27
CA GLN A 5 -1.24 25.34 -21.65
C GLN A 5 -0.14 25.16 -22.70
N MET A 6 -0.43 24.48 -23.82
CA MET A 6 0.47 24.38 -24.97
C MET A 6 0.76 25.76 -25.60
N CYS A 7 -0.27 26.55 -25.87
CA CYS A 7 -0.08 27.90 -26.41
C CYS A 7 0.79 28.80 -25.51
N ILE A 8 0.62 28.71 -24.20
CA ILE A 8 1.42 29.44 -23.21
C ILE A 8 2.87 28.94 -23.20
N ARG A 9 3.08 27.63 -23.30
CA ARG A 9 4.40 27.00 -23.33
C ARG A 9 5.15 27.35 -24.63
N ASP A 10 4.50 27.21 -25.76
CA ASP A 10 5.10 27.44 -27.08
C ASP A 10 5.51 28.91 -27.29
N ARG A 11 4.84 29.84 -26.61
CA ARG A 11 5.21 31.25 -26.60
C ARG A 11 6.21 31.65 -25.53
N GLY A 12 6.72 30.71 -24.75
CA GLY A 12 7.68 30.97 -23.68
C GLY A 12 7.15 31.79 -22.50
N ILE A 13 5.80 31.94 -22.39
CA ILE A 13 5.18 32.76 -21.34
C ILE A 13 4.62 31.96 -20.18
N ARG A 14 4.92 30.66 -20.12
CA ARG A 14 4.38 29.77 -19.07
C ARG A 14 4.71 30.26 -17.64
N LEU A 15 5.89 30.81 -17.44
CA LEU A 15 6.31 31.35 -16.14
C LEU A 15 5.64 32.68 -15.78
N LYS A 16 5.06 33.37 -16.76
CA LYS A 16 4.35 34.63 -16.58
C LYS A 16 2.86 34.46 -16.36
N ALA A 17 2.35 33.22 -16.43
CA ALA A 17 0.92 32.94 -16.33
C ALA A 17 0.66 31.92 -15.22
N SER A 18 -0.34 32.19 -14.38
CA SER A 18 -0.88 31.23 -13.42
C SER A 18 -2.01 30.41 -14.04
N LEU A 19 -2.10 29.14 -13.63
CA LEU A 19 -3.16 28.23 -14.03
C LEU A 19 -4.01 27.91 -12.80
N VAL A 20 -5.26 28.37 -12.81
CA VAL A 20 -6.24 28.02 -11.77
C VAL A 20 -7.16 26.93 -12.31
N VAL A 21 -7.25 25.83 -11.58
CA VAL A 21 -8.16 24.71 -11.89
C VAL A 21 -9.41 24.84 -11.04
N VAL A 22 -10.57 24.94 -11.66
CA VAL A 22 -11.89 24.89 -11.02
C VAL A 22 -12.50 23.54 -11.38
N SER A 23 -12.72 22.65 -10.42
CA SER A 23 -13.18 21.29 -10.69
C SER A 23 -14.06 20.75 -9.58
N GLY A 24 -15.11 20.00 -9.95
CA GLY A 24 -15.90 19.19 -9.03
C GLY A 24 -15.29 17.82 -8.72
N GLU A 25 -14.26 17.41 -9.47
CA GLU A 25 -13.63 16.09 -9.33
C GLU A 25 -12.56 16.02 -8.25
N VAL A 26 -12.08 17.14 -7.75
CA VAL A 26 -11.06 17.19 -6.69
C VAL A 26 -11.73 16.96 -5.34
N ARG A 27 -11.44 15.83 -4.72
CA ARG A 27 -12.09 15.37 -3.49
C ARG A 27 -11.12 15.19 -2.31
N ASP A 28 -9.89 14.83 -2.60
CA ASP A 28 -8.87 14.54 -1.59
C ASP A 28 -7.51 15.16 -1.94
N SER A 29 -6.54 14.92 -1.08
CA SER A 29 -5.19 15.47 -1.25
C SER A 29 -4.43 14.87 -2.42
N HIS A 30 -4.75 13.65 -2.86
CA HIS A 30 -4.14 13.06 -4.05
C HIS A 30 -4.61 13.79 -5.31
N ASP A 31 -5.91 14.02 -5.45
CA ASP A 31 -6.46 14.76 -6.59
C ASP A 31 -5.85 16.17 -6.66
N LEU A 32 -5.74 16.85 -5.50
CA LEU A 32 -5.07 18.15 -5.41
C LEU A 32 -3.61 18.06 -5.87
N ALA A 33 -2.87 17.08 -5.35
CA ALA A 33 -1.46 16.87 -5.66
C ALA A 33 -1.25 16.61 -7.17
N CYS A 34 -2.09 15.78 -7.78
CA CYS A 34 -2.06 15.52 -9.22
C CYS A 34 -2.21 16.80 -10.05
N HIS A 35 -3.18 17.65 -9.71
CA HIS A 35 -3.38 18.91 -10.43
C HIS A 35 -2.18 19.86 -10.29
N ILE A 36 -1.61 19.99 -9.09
CA ILE A 36 -0.44 20.83 -8.85
C ILE A 36 0.78 20.28 -9.61
N ALA A 37 1.02 18.99 -9.54
CA ALA A 37 2.15 18.37 -10.23
C ALA A 37 2.03 18.40 -11.76
N TYR A 38 0.81 18.47 -12.29
CA TYR A 38 0.58 18.76 -13.71
C TYR A 38 0.52 20.26 -14.02
N GLY A 39 0.95 21.13 -13.11
CA GLY A 39 1.26 22.52 -13.35
C GLY A 39 0.19 23.53 -12.91
N ALA A 40 -0.84 23.13 -12.16
CA ALA A 40 -1.76 24.07 -11.56
C ALA A 40 -1.06 24.98 -10.54
N SER A 41 -1.40 26.26 -10.53
CA SER A 41 -0.92 27.22 -9.53
C SER A 41 -1.88 27.29 -8.34
N ALA A 42 -3.16 27.04 -8.59
CA ALA A 42 -4.20 26.94 -7.57
C ALA A 42 -5.30 25.98 -8.04
N VAL A 43 -6.01 25.39 -7.10
CA VAL A 43 -7.13 24.49 -7.35
C VAL A 43 -8.32 24.92 -6.50
N TRP A 44 -9.49 25.03 -7.13
CA TRP A 44 -10.74 25.34 -6.46
C TRP A 44 -11.68 24.13 -6.54
N PRO A 45 -11.78 23.31 -5.47
CA PRO A 45 -12.63 22.12 -5.42
C PRO A 45 -14.06 22.47 -5.01
N TYR A 46 -14.78 23.20 -5.87
CA TYR A 46 -16.05 23.86 -5.52
C TYR A 46 -17.12 22.89 -5.02
N LEU A 47 -17.23 21.69 -5.62
CA LEU A 47 -18.25 20.71 -5.23
C LEU A 47 -17.93 20.07 -3.89
N ALA A 48 -16.66 19.77 -3.62
CA ALA A 48 -16.25 19.23 -2.33
C ALA A 48 -16.46 20.26 -1.19
N LEU A 49 -16.13 21.53 -1.44
CA LEU A 49 -16.39 22.63 -0.48
C LEU A 49 -17.89 22.79 -0.20
N GLU A 50 -18.73 22.74 -1.22
CA GLU A 50 -20.19 22.81 -1.04
C GLU A 50 -20.70 21.58 -0.29
N ARG A 51 -20.17 20.39 -0.58
CA ARG A 51 -20.55 19.17 0.12
C ARG A 51 -20.18 19.21 1.61
N VAL A 52 -19.00 19.71 1.93
CA VAL A 52 -18.55 19.91 3.33
C VAL A 52 -19.48 20.90 4.06
N ARG A 53 -19.85 21.99 3.38
CA ARG A 53 -20.84 22.97 3.90
C ARG A 53 -22.18 22.29 4.22
N GLN A 54 -22.72 21.49 3.30
CA GLN A 54 -24.00 20.79 3.51
C GLN A 54 -23.91 19.78 4.64
N LEU A 55 -22.80 19.04 4.74
CA LEU A 55 -22.60 18.06 5.81
C LEU A 55 -22.54 18.73 7.19
N SER A 56 -21.91 19.89 7.33
CA SER A 56 -21.87 20.61 8.61
C SER A 56 -23.24 21.08 9.08
N ILE A 57 -24.15 21.40 8.15
CA ILE A 57 -25.52 21.80 8.46
C ILE A 57 -26.40 20.59 8.82
N SER A 58 -26.22 19.46 8.10
CA SER A 58 -27.08 18.29 8.24
C SER A 58 -26.65 17.30 9.32
N SER A 59 -25.36 17.33 9.73
CA SER A 59 -24.82 16.42 10.71
C SER A 59 -25.17 16.84 12.14
N LYS A 60 -25.64 15.88 12.92
CA LYS A 60 -25.88 16.04 14.37
C LYS A 60 -24.61 15.79 15.21
N ASP A 61 -23.55 15.31 14.56
CA ASP A 61 -22.32 14.86 15.23
C ASP A 61 -21.24 15.95 15.30
N THR A 62 -21.51 17.12 14.74
CA THR A 62 -20.56 18.25 14.75
C THR A 62 -21.24 19.55 15.04
N ASN A 63 -20.59 20.40 15.85
CA ASN A 63 -21.00 21.76 16.15
C ASN A 63 -20.25 22.80 15.30
N LEU A 64 -19.58 22.36 14.22
CA LEU A 64 -18.83 23.27 13.34
C LEU A 64 -19.76 24.13 12.50
N THR A 65 -19.44 25.41 12.38
CA THR A 65 -20.08 26.25 11.36
C THR A 65 -19.66 25.81 9.94
N PRO A 66 -20.44 26.14 8.92
CA PRO A 66 -20.08 25.84 7.53
C PRO A 66 -18.69 26.37 7.13
N GLU A 67 -18.34 27.55 7.58
CA GLU A 67 -17.06 28.21 7.31
C GLU A 67 -15.90 27.49 8.00
N GLU A 68 -16.08 27.10 9.27
CA GLU A 68 -15.09 26.30 10.00
C GLU A 68 -14.88 24.93 9.37
N ALA A 69 -15.96 24.29 8.92
CA ALA A 69 -15.89 22.98 8.25
C ALA A 69 -15.13 23.09 6.91
N GLN A 70 -15.40 24.10 6.10
CA GLN A 70 -14.69 24.36 4.83
C GLN A 70 -13.21 24.70 5.08
N GLU A 71 -12.90 25.51 6.09
CA GLU A 71 -11.53 25.84 6.45
C GLU A 71 -10.75 24.61 6.99
N ASN A 72 -11.39 23.76 7.77
CA ASN A 72 -10.78 22.51 8.23
C ASN A 72 -10.50 21.54 7.05
N TYR A 73 -11.42 21.47 6.08
CA TYR A 73 -11.21 20.70 4.87
C TYR A 73 -10.03 21.24 4.04
N ARG A 74 -9.96 22.57 3.85
CA ARG A 74 -8.82 23.22 3.19
C ARG A 74 -7.50 22.88 3.89
N LYS A 75 -7.45 23.03 5.22
CA LYS A 75 -6.26 22.68 6.03
C LYS A 75 -5.88 21.19 5.90
N ALA A 76 -6.86 20.30 5.78
CA ALA A 76 -6.62 18.88 5.57
C ALA A 76 -5.98 18.61 4.20
N LEU A 77 -6.47 19.28 3.14
CA LEU A 77 -5.87 19.20 1.81
C LEU A 77 -4.43 19.73 1.80
N ASP A 78 -4.18 20.88 2.44
CA ASP A 78 -2.85 21.49 2.53
C ASP A 78 -1.86 20.54 3.27
N LYS A 79 -2.27 19.99 4.42
CA LYS A 79 -1.47 19.01 5.17
C LYS A 79 -1.20 17.75 4.36
N GLY A 80 -2.20 17.26 3.61
CA GLY A 80 -2.05 16.10 2.74
C GLY A 80 -1.04 16.35 1.63
N LEU A 81 -1.09 17.50 0.96
CA LEU A 81 -0.13 17.90 -0.07
C LEU A 81 1.28 18.00 0.50
N LEU A 82 1.45 18.67 1.65
CA LEU A 82 2.75 18.79 2.31
C LEU A 82 3.32 17.41 2.69
N LYS A 83 2.47 16.49 3.14
CA LYS A 83 2.88 15.11 3.43
C LYS A 83 3.34 14.37 2.17
N ILE A 84 2.64 14.52 1.04
CA ILE A 84 3.04 13.92 -0.25
C ILE A 84 4.40 14.48 -0.69
N MET A 85 4.58 15.80 -0.64
CA MET A 85 5.85 16.44 -0.98
C MET A 85 6.99 15.97 -0.06
N SER A 86 6.73 15.86 1.24
CA SER A 86 7.70 15.37 2.22
C SER A 86 8.17 13.94 1.92
N LYS A 87 7.25 13.05 1.52
CA LYS A 87 7.59 11.68 1.12
C LYS A 87 8.52 11.63 -0.10
N MET A 88 8.40 12.61 -0.99
CA MET A 88 9.23 12.75 -2.19
C MET A 88 10.53 13.52 -1.94
N GLY A 89 10.75 14.01 -0.72
CA GLY A 89 11.90 14.87 -0.39
C GLY A 89 11.85 16.26 -1.01
N ILE A 90 10.67 16.77 -1.38
CA ILE A 90 10.47 18.06 -2.02
C ILE A 90 10.06 19.10 -0.98
N CYS A 91 10.88 20.13 -0.80
CA CYS A 91 10.67 21.15 0.24
C CYS A 91 9.83 22.34 -0.22
N THR A 92 9.74 22.61 -1.52
CA THR A 92 9.04 23.79 -2.05
C THR A 92 7.97 23.42 -3.07
N ILE A 93 6.84 24.12 -3.01
CA ILE A 93 5.73 23.91 -3.97
C ILE A 93 6.13 24.22 -5.41
N SER A 94 7.08 25.14 -5.61
CA SER A 94 7.59 25.49 -6.93
C SER A 94 8.34 24.33 -7.59
N SER A 95 9.04 23.50 -6.81
CA SER A 95 9.71 22.30 -7.30
C SER A 95 8.75 21.13 -7.55
N TYR A 96 7.63 21.09 -6.83
CA TYR A 96 6.61 20.07 -7.03
C TYR A 96 5.69 20.39 -8.22
N ARG A 97 5.40 21.67 -8.44
CA ARG A 97 4.49 22.13 -9.50
C ARG A 97 5.08 21.88 -10.90
N GLY A 98 4.38 21.06 -11.68
CA GLY A 98 4.83 20.66 -13.01
C GLY A 98 5.90 19.55 -13.01
N SER A 99 6.09 18.87 -11.88
CA SER A 99 7.06 17.77 -11.76
C SER A 99 6.62 16.49 -12.47
N GLU A 100 5.31 16.29 -12.64
CA GLU A 100 4.72 15.09 -13.27
C GLU A 100 5.21 13.76 -12.65
N LEU A 101 5.49 13.76 -11.34
CA LEU A 101 6.03 12.60 -10.60
C LEU A 101 4.94 11.58 -10.26
N PHE A 102 4.30 11.05 -11.30
CA PHE A 102 3.26 10.03 -11.19
C PHE A 102 3.54 8.87 -12.14
N GLU A 103 2.88 7.75 -11.86
CA GLU A 103 2.72 6.66 -12.80
C GLU A 103 1.24 6.57 -13.18
N VAL A 104 0.98 6.42 -14.46
CA VAL A 104 -0.38 6.15 -14.97
C VAL A 104 -0.57 4.64 -15.02
N ILE A 105 -1.59 4.15 -14.34
CA ILE A 105 -1.95 2.73 -14.28
C ILE A 105 -3.36 2.56 -14.84
N GLY A 106 -3.54 1.62 -15.77
CA GLY A 106 -4.84 1.22 -16.27
C GLY A 106 -5.46 2.13 -17.32
N LEU A 107 -4.68 3.01 -17.96
CA LEU A 107 -5.11 3.78 -19.14
C LEU A 107 -4.41 3.28 -20.40
N ASN A 108 -5.16 3.22 -21.50
CA ASN A 108 -4.63 2.89 -22.80
C ASN A 108 -3.53 3.88 -23.22
N ARG A 109 -2.51 3.39 -23.92
CA ARG A 109 -1.35 4.17 -24.34
C ARG A 109 -1.73 5.40 -25.16
N ASP A 110 -2.78 5.31 -26.02
CA ASP A 110 -3.26 6.45 -26.79
C ASP A 110 -3.69 7.63 -25.89
N ILE A 111 -4.29 7.34 -24.73
CA ILE A 111 -4.64 8.38 -23.76
C ILE A 111 -3.38 8.95 -23.13
N VAL A 112 -2.47 8.08 -22.71
CA VAL A 112 -1.24 8.49 -22.00
C VAL A 112 -0.37 9.35 -22.92
N ASP A 113 -0.09 8.90 -24.14
CA ASP A 113 0.78 9.59 -25.07
C ASP A 113 0.19 10.93 -25.55
N ASN A 114 -1.14 11.04 -25.62
CA ASN A 114 -1.81 12.26 -26.02
C ASN A 114 -2.07 13.25 -24.87
N ILE A 115 -2.38 12.74 -23.66
CA ILE A 115 -2.83 13.60 -22.55
C ILE A 115 -1.77 13.71 -21.46
N PHE A 116 -1.07 12.60 -21.13
CA PHE A 116 -0.09 12.54 -20.05
C PHE A 116 1.33 12.35 -20.58
N LYS A 117 1.71 13.14 -21.61
CA LYS A 117 3.04 13.06 -22.22
C LYS A 117 4.14 13.08 -21.16
N PHE A 118 5.12 12.19 -21.32
CA PHE A 118 6.25 12.00 -20.42
C PHE A 118 5.92 11.36 -19.07
N THR A 119 4.65 11.14 -18.73
CA THR A 119 4.28 10.38 -17.54
C THR A 119 4.51 8.88 -17.82
N LYS A 120 5.16 8.20 -16.90
CA LYS A 120 5.45 6.77 -17.03
C LYS A 120 4.16 5.95 -16.97
N THR A 121 4.09 4.91 -17.78
CA THR A 121 3.07 3.87 -17.68
C THR A 121 3.70 2.52 -18.01
N ARG A 122 3.39 1.51 -17.22
CA ARG A 122 3.83 0.12 -17.42
C ARG A 122 2.65 -0.82 -17.68
N THR A 123 1.45 -0.34 -17.41
CA THR A 123 0.22 -1.13 -17.51
C THR A 123 -0.76 -0.39 -18.40
N GLU A 124 -1.14 -0.99 -19.50
CA GLU A 124 -2.21 -0.48 -20.35
C GLU A 124 -3.57 -0.77 -19.72
N GLY A 125 -4.65 -0.23 -20.28
CA GLY A 125 -5.99 -0.43 -19.75
C GLY A 125 -7.07 0.21 -20.60
N VAL A 126 -7.98 0.94 -19.96
CA VAL A 126 -9.20 1.47 -20.58
C VAL A 126 -8.93 2.65 -21.51
N GLY A 127 -9.69 2.71 -22.59
CA GLY A 127 -9.66 3.78 -23.58
C GLY A 127 -10.75 4.83 -23.40
N PHE A 128 -10.78 5.83 -24.30
CA PHE A 128 -11.77 6.91 -24.28
C PHE A 128 -13.22 6.45 -24.29
N LYS A 129 -13.53 5.35 -24.98
CA LYS A 129 -14.89 4.80 -25.03
C LYS A 129 -15.37 4.44 -23.62
N PHE A 130 -14.58 3.67 -22.88
CA PHE A 130 -14.92 3.28 -21.51
C PHE A 130 -15.12 4.50 -20.59
N LEU A 131 -14.20 5.49 -20.68
CA LEU A 131 -14.31 6.71 -19.88
C LEU A 131 -15.58 7.51 -20.22
N ASN A 132 -15.93 7.57 -21.50
CA ASN A 132 -17.15 8.25 -21.95
C ASN A 132 -18.42 7.52 -21.47
N ASP A 133 -18.42 6.19 -21.52
CA ASP A 133 -19.56 5.39 -21.07
C ASP A 133 -19.73 5.52 -19.53
N LYS A 134 -18.64 5.54 -18.77
CA LYS A 134 -18.69 5.86 -17.33
C LYS A 134 -19.24 7.26 -17.04
N LEU A 135 -18.82 8.28 -17.80
CA LEU A 135 -19.33 9.64 -17.62
C LEU A 135 -20.83 9.73 -17.89
N LYS A 136 -21.37 8.99 -18.86
CA LYS A 136 -22.80 8.93 -19.13
C LYS A 136 -23.56 8.34 -17.93
N ILE A 137 -23.09 7.22 -17.39
CA ILE A 137 -23.69 6.61 -16.19
C ILE A 137 -23.79 7.62 -15.04
N TYR A 138 -22.75 8.41 -14.79
CA TYR A 138 -22.78 9.45 -13.76
C TYR A 138 -23.68 10.65 -14.11
N GLY A 139 -23.88 10.94 -15.41
CA GLY A 139 -24.72 12.03 -15.86
C GLY A 139 -26.21 11.73 -15.82
N ASP A 140 -26.59 10.46 -15.89
CA ASP A 140 -27.98 9.99 -15.90
C ASP A 140 -28.53 9.70 -14.49
N ILE A 141 -27.75 9.91 -13.44
CA ILE A 141 -28.20 9.70 -12.05
C ILE A 141 -28.91 10.97 -11.57
N GLU A 142 -30.24 10.97 -11.68
CA GLU A 142 -31.10 12.07 -11.21
C GLU A 142 -31.18 12.17 -9.68
N ASP A 143 -30.98 11.07 -8.96
CA ASP A 143 -31.04 11.00 -7.49
C ASP A 143 -29.84 10.24 -6.92
N VAL A 144 -28.73 10.94 -6.72
CA VAL A 144 -27.66 10.40 -5.86
C VAL A 144 -28.05 10.64 -4.41
N GLU A 145 -28.74 9.71 -3.80
CA GLU A 145 -28.82 9.69 -2.35
C GLU A 145 -27.39 9.77 -1.78
N SER A 146 -27.13 10.90 -1.16
CA SER A 146 -25.87 11.17 -0.53
C SER A 146 -25.60 10.11 0.52
N GLY A 147 -24.64 9.22 0.28
CA GLY A 147 -24.25 8.26 1.28
C GLY A 147 -24.15 6.82 0.79
N VAL A 148 -24.09 6.57 -0.51
CA VAL A 148 -23.84 5.21 -1.01
C VAL A 148 -22.57 4.66 -0.37
N GLY A 149 -21.47 5.41 -0.29
CA GLY A 149 -20.25 4.93 0.35
C GLY A 149 -19.78 3.62 -0.29
N GLY A 150 -19.11 2.77 0.49
CA GLY A 150 -18.75 1.42 0.05
C GLY A 150 -17.38 1.29 -0.60
N PHE A 151 -16.68 2.39 -0.86
CA PHE A 151 -15.36 2.34 -1.46
C PHE A 151 -14.31 1.72 -0.51
N TYR A 152 -14.30 2.11 0.76
CA TYR A 152 -13.34 1.62 1.75
C TYR A 152 -13.86 0.44 2.59
N LYS A 153 -15.16 0.41 2.80
CA LYS A 153 -15.84 -0.65 3.56
C LYS A 153 -16.97 -1.21 2.71
N HIS A 154 -17.09 -2.52 2.69
CA HIS A 154 -18.19 -3.17 1.99
C HIS A 154 -19.55 -2.59 2.41
N LYS A 155 -20.36 -2.23 1.42
CA LYS A 155 -21.77 -1.84 1.60
C LYS A 155 -22.60 -2.52 0.52
N LYS A 156 -23.73 -3.09 0.92
CA LYS A 156 -24.66 -3.75 -0.02
C LYS A 156 -25.15 -2.76 -1.07
N GLY A 157 -25.05 -3.14 -2.33
CA GLY A 157 -25.45 -2.30 -3.47
C GLY A 157 -24.42 -1.22 -3.90
N ALA A 158 -23.22 -1.21 -3.27
CA ALA A 158 -22.10 -0.35 -3.65
C ALA A 158 -21.02 -1.14 -4.40
N GLU A 159 -19.79 -0.64 -4.44
CA GLU A 159 -18.68 -1.29 -5.14
C GLU A 159 -18.42 -2.72 -4.67
N THR A 160 -18.06 -3.58 -5.61
CA THR A 160 -17.64 -4.96 -5.34
C THR A 160 -16.26 -4.96 -4.69
N HIS A 161 -16.12 -5.72 -3.61
CA HIS A 161 -14.85 -5.94 -2.92
C HIS A 161 -14.38 -7.39 -3.10
N VAL A 162 -13.07 -7.59 -3.25
CA VAL A 162 -12.48 -8.94 -3.28
C VAL A 162 -12.86 -9.72 -2.04
N THR A 163 -12.74 -9.09 -0.88
CA THR A 163 -13.11 -9.66 0.41
C THR A 163 -14.47 -9.10 0.85
N SER A 164 -15.53 -9.77 0.43
CA SER A 164 -16.91 -9.45 0.82
C SER A 164 -17.33 -10.27 2.06
N PRO A 165 -18.36 -9.85 2.81
CA PRO A 165 -18.91 -10.66 3.89
C PRO A 165 -19.30 -12.08 3.45
N LYS A 166 -19.83 -12.22 2.23
CA LYS A 166 -20.18 -13.53 1.64
C LYS A 166 -18.95 -14.40 1.45
N THR A 167 -17.87 -13.84 0.91
CA THR A 167 -16.60 -14.54 0.68
C THR A 167 -16.01 -15.02 2.02
N VAL A 168 -16.00 -14.13 3.03
CA VAL A 168 -15.49 -14.47 4.37
C VAL A 168 -16.28 -15.59 5.03
N LEU A 169 -17.62 -15.52 4.98
CA LEU A 169 -18.49 -16.55 5.57
C LEU A 169 -18.29 -17.93 4.91
N LYS A 170 -18.15 -17.97 3.58
CA LYS A 170 -17.88 -19.23 2.87
C LYS A 170 -16.50 -19.80 3.20
N LEU A 171 -15.48 -18.97 3.26
CA LEU A 171 -14.16 -19.40 3.70
C LEU A 171 -14.20 -19.99 5.11
N GLN A 172 -14.85 -19.29 6.05
CA GLN A 172 -14.99 -19.78 7.42
C GLN A 172 -15.76 -21.11 7.50
N LYS A 173 -16.79 -21.28 6.67
CA LYS A 173 -17.53 -22.54 6.58
C LYS A 173 -16.63 -23.67 6.11
N ALA A 174 -15.93 -23.49 4.98
CA ALA A 174 -15.02 -24.48 4.42
C ALA A 174 -13.91 -24.90 5.39
N VAL A 175 -13.27 -23.91 6.04
CA VAL A 175 -12.20 -24.18 7.03
C VAL A 175 -12.72 -24.94 8.26
N ARG A 176 -13.95 -24.65 8.71
CA ARG A 176 -14.52 -25.32 9.91
C ARG A 176 -15.05 -26.71 9.63
N SER A 177 -15.63 -26.93 8.46
CA SER A 177 -16.17 -28.24 8.06
C SER A 177 -15.05 -29.20 7.63
N GLY A 178 -13.99 -28.69 7.00
CA GLY A 178 -12.98 -29.49 6.31
C GLY A 178 -13.55 -30.23 5.09
N ASP A 179 -14.74 -29.84 4.63
CA ASP A 179 -15.44 -30.47 3.50
C ASP A 179 -14.99 -29.83 2.19
N PHE A 180 -14.67 -30.67 1.21
CA PHE A 180 -14.21 -30.23 -0.09
C PHE A 180 -15.30 -29.51 -0.89
N ASP A 181 -16.58 -29.90 -0.74
CA ASP A 181 -17.70 -29.24 -1.40
C ASP A 181 -17.87 -27.79 -0.89
N ASP A 182 -17.65 -27.56 0.40
CA ASP A 182 -17.65 -26.21 0.98
C ASP A 182 -16.46 -25.36 0.47
N TRP A 183 -15.31 -26.00 0.26
CA TRP A 183 -14.16 -25.34 -0.37
C TRP A 183 -14.44 -24.95 -1.82
N ASP A 184 -15.02 -25.85 -2.61
CA ASP A 184 -15.40 -25.57 -4.00
C ASP A 184 -16.45 -24.47 -4.08
N GLU A 185 -17.37 -24.41 -3.14
CA GLU A 185 -18.34 -23.33 -3.06
C GLU A 185 -17.66 -21.97 -2.77
N TYR A 186 -16.64 -21.96 -1.91
CA TYR A 186 -15.82 -20.78 -1.66
C TYR A 186 -15.03 -20.37 -2.92
N MET A 187 -14.33 -21.31 -3.56
CA MET A 187 -13.54 -21.04 -4.77
C MET A 187 -14.42 -20.52 -5.92
N SER A 188 -15.58 -21.14 -6.15
CA SER A 188 -16.57 -20.67 -7.12
C SER A 188 -17.01 -19.21 -6.88
N THR A 189 -17.03 -18.77 -5.62
CA THR A 189 -17.36 -17.37 -5.29
C THR A 189 -16.25 -16.40 -5.72
N LEU A 190 -14.99 -16.83 -5.68
CA LEU A 190 -13.86 -16.02 -6.13
C LEU A 190 -13.75 -15.98 -7.66
N GLU A 191 -14.01 -17.10 -8.31
CA GLU A 191 -13.91 -17.23 -9.77
C GLU A 191 -15.04 -16.51 -10.52
N ASN A 192 -16.23 -16.48 -9.94
CA ASN A 192 -17.44 -15.89 -10.56
C ASN A 192 -17.74 -14.46 -10.07
N ARG A 193 -16.79 -13.76 -9.46
CA ARG A 193 -16.93 -12.35 -9.12
C ARG A 193 -16.54 -11.44 -10.27
N ASP A 194 -16.97 -10.18 -10.21
CA ASP A 194 -16.48 -9.16 -11.12
C ASP A 194 -14.97 -8.93 -10.96
N ASP A 195 -14.30 -8.53 -12.04
CA ASP A 195 -12.92 -8.11 -12.01
C ASP A 195 -12.78 -6.81 -11.22
N VAL A 196 -12.07 -6.83 -10.10
CA VAL A 196 -11.91 -5.68 -9.20
C VAL A 196 -10.46 -5.31 -8.94
N GLN A 197 -9.53 -6.16 -9.34
CA GLN A 197 -8.09 -5.93 -9.23
C GLN A 197 -7.42 -6.10 -10.59
N LEU A 198 -6.31 -5.40 -10.82
CA LEU A 198 -5.56 -5.53 -12.07
C LEU A 198 -5.15 -6.97 -12.38
N ARG A 199 -4.80 -7.75 -11.38
CA ARG A 199 -4.43 -9.16 -11.56
C ARG A 199 -5.58 -10.04 -12.07
N ASP A 200 -6.82 -9.66 -11.84
CA ASP A 200 -8.00 -10.40 -12.33
C ASP A 200 -8.09 -10.35 -13.87
N LEU A 201 -7.45 -9.35 -14.48
CA LEU A 201 -7.36 -9.16 -15.93
C LEU A 201 -6.20 -9.94 -16.57
N PHE A 202 -5.31 -10.54 -15.77
CA PHE A 202 -4.17 -11.27 -16.28
C PHE A 202 -4.56 -12.71 -16.63
N THR A 203 -3.99 -13.20 -17.71
CA THR A 203 -4.14 -14.60 -18.13
C THR A 203 -2.78 -15.27 -18.22
N LEU A 204 -2.72 -16.53 -17.80
CA LEU A 204 -1.52 -17.32 -18.02
C LEU A 204 -1.40 -17.67 -19.51
N PRO A 205 -0.19 -17.58 -20.10
CA PRO A 205 0.05 -18.06 -21.44
C PRO A 205 -0.40 -19.51 -21.61
N ALA A 206 -1.00 -19.84 -22.75
CA ALA A 206 -1.50 -21.20 -23.04
C ALA A 206 -0.43 -22.27 -22.88
N SER A 207 0.85 -21.92 -23.14
CA SER A 207 2.01 -22.79 -22.96
C SER A 207 2.27 -23.21 -21.49
N ILE A 208 1.69 -22.50 -20.52
CA ILE A 208 1.86 -22.79 -19.07
C ILE A 208 0.69 -23.65 -18.55
N LYS A 209 -0.37 -23.83 -19.34
CA LYS A 209 -1.50 -24.69 -18.97
C LYS A 209 -1.11 -26.17 -19.12
N HIS A 210 -0.40 -26.68 -18.16
CA HIS A 210 -0.13 -28.12 -18.05
C HIS A 210 -1.00 -28.69 -16.94
N ASN A 211 -1.88 -29.64 -17.29
CA ASN A 211 -2.49 -30.55 -16.33
C ASN A 211 -1.42 -31.53 -15.89
N ARG A 212 -0.62 -31.16 -14.90
CA ARG A 212 0.37 -32.02 -14.28
C ARG A 212 -0.08 -32.32 -12.86
N GLU A 213 -0.15 -33.56 -12.52
CA GLU A 213 -0.28 -33.98 -11.13
C GLU A 213 1.08 -33.84 -10.45
N PHE A 214 1.08 -33.30 -9.24
CA PHE A 214 2.27 -33.16 -8.39
C PHE A 214 2.28 -34.30 -7.37
N ASN A 215 3.43 -34.89 -7.11
CA ASN A 215 3.59 -35.78 -5.99
C ASN A 215 3.81 -34.98 -4.68
N GLU A 216 3.74 -35.65 -3.54
CA GLU A 216 3.85 -35.00 -2.22
C GLU A 216 5.17 -34.26 -2.00
N ASP A 217 6.28 -34.77 -2.54
CA ASP A 217 7.59 -34.13 -2.35
C ASP A 217 7.70 -32.86 -3.20
N GLU A 218 7.18 -32.88 -4.43
CA GLU A 218 7.09 -31.70 -5.27
C GLU A 218 6.19 -30.63 -4.66
N LEU A 219 5.07 -31.00 -4.02
CA LEU A 219 4.20 -30.09 -3.29
C LEU A 219 4.93 -29.46 -2.08
N LYS A 220 5.70 -30.25 -1.32
CA LYS A 220 6.52 -29.72 -0.22
C LYS A 220 7.56 -28.72 -0.70
N GLU A 221 8.25 -29.01 -1.81
CA GLU A 221 9.20 -28.08 -2.42
C GLU A 221 8.52 -26.75 -2.85
N ILE A 222 7.28 -26.83 -3.35
CA ILE A 222 6.49 -25.64 -3.71
C ILE A 222 6.15 -24.87 -2.43
N PHE A 223 5.63 -25.53 -1.40
CA PHE A 223 5.21 -24.87 -0.16
C PHE A 223 6.37 -24.16 0.55
N GLN A 224 7.59 -24.68 0.50
CA GLN A 224 8.78 -24.04 1.04
C GLN A 224 9.10 -22.68 0.39
N LYS A 225 8.59 -22.43 -0.82
CA LYS A 225 8.76 -21.15 -1.53
C LYS A 225 7.75 -20.09 -1.12
N PHE A 226 6.70 -20.47 -0.38
CA PHE A 226 5.68 -19.52 0.08
C PHE A 226 6.11 -18.86 1.39
N THR A 227 5.86 -17.56 1.45
CA THR A 227 6.06 -16.78 2.66
C THR A 227 4.82 -15.97 2.99
N VAL A 228 4.44 -15.93 4.25
CA VAL A 228 3.48 -14.97 4.76
C VAL A 228 4.24 -13.69 5.08
N SER A 229 3.79 -12.59 4.49
CA SER A 229 4.39 -11.26 4.71
C SER A 229 4.48 -10.92 6.18
N SER A 230 5.58 -10.28 6.57
CA SER A 230 5.79 -9.84 7.94
C SER A 230 4.70 -8.90 8.41
N MET A 231 4.04 -9.26 9.51
CA MET A 231 3.01 -8.47 10.17
C MET A 231 3.39 -8.27 11.63
N SER A 232 3.23 -7.04 12.11
CA SER A 232 3.62 -6.69 13.47
C SER A 232 2.54 -7.10 14.48
N LEU A 233 2.95 -7.59 15.65
CA LEU A 233 2.05 -7.70 16.80
C LEU A 233 1.56 -6.28 17.18
N GLY A 234 0.25 -6.13 17.34
CA GLY A 234 -0.43 -4.84 17.46
C GLY A 234 -1.12 -4.37 16.18
N ALA A 235 -0.70 -4.85 14.98
CA ALA A 235 -1.51 -4.77 13.76
C ALA A 235 -2.54 -5.90 13.68
N LEU A 236 -2.23 -7.04 14.28
CA LEU A 236 -3.12 -8.18 14.48
C LEU A 236 -2.96 -8.71 15.91
N SER A 237 -3.88 -9.58 16.35
CA SER A 237 -3.83 -10.20 17.67
C SER A 237 -2.69 -11.21 17.78
N GLU A 238 -2.34 -11.54 19.00
CA GLU A 238 -1.29 -12.53 19.29
C GLU A 238 -1.64 -13.91 18.73
N GLU A 239 -2.89 -14.32 18.89
CA GLU A 239 -3.39 -15.61 18.41
C GLU A 239 -3.29 -15.71 16.88
N ALA A 240 -3.68 -14.66 16.17
CA ALA A 240 -3.58 -14.62 14.71
C ALA A 240 -2.11 -14.65 14.25
N HIS A 241 -1.23 -13.93 14.95
CA HIS A 241 0.19 -13.92 14.64
C HIS A 241 0.85 -15.29 14.86
N GLN A 242 0.49 -15.97 15.97
CA GLN A 242 0.98 -17.32 16.27
C GLN A 242 0.42 -18.36 15.29
N ALA A 243 -0.89 -18.29 14.98
CA ALA A 243 -1.53 -19.22 14.04
C ALA A 243 -0.92 -19.15 12.63
N LEU A 244 -0.58 -17.95 12.14
CA LEU A 244 0.11 -17.78 10.87
C LEU A 244 1.51 -18.39 10.88
N ALA A 245 2.27 -18.20 11.96
CA ALA A 245 3.60 -18.79 12.08
C ALA A 245 3.52 -20.31 12.12
N GLN A 246 2.63 -20.87 12.94
CA GLN A 246 2.44 -22.30 13.06
C GLN A 246 2.00 -22.93 11.72
N ALA A 247 1.00 -22.37 11.06
CA ALA A 247 0.53 -22.87 9.77
C ALA A 247 1.65 -22.91 8.72
N MET A 248 2.47 -21.85 8.65
CA MET A 248 3.60 -21.82 7.70
C MET A 248 4.69 -22.82 8.06
N ASN A 249 4.97 -22.99 9.36
CA ASN A 249 5.95 -23.98 9.81
C ASN A 249 5.50 -25.42 9.52
N GLU A 250 4.20 -25.73 9.67
CA GLU A 250 3.62 -27.04 9.38
C GLU A 250 3.75 -27.41 7.88
N ILE A 251 3.54 -26.46 6.98
CA ILE A 251 3.69 -26.72 5.54
C ILE A 251 5.13 -26.56 5.01
N GLY A 252 6.09 -26.21 5.87
CA GLY A 252 7.49 -25.98 5.51
C GLY A 252 7.79 -24.61 4.90
N GLY A 253 6.81 -23.70 4.87
CA GLY A 253 7.00 -22.30 4.45
C GLY A 253 7.57 -21.41 5.56
N LYS A 254 7.52 -20.10 5.37
CA LYS A 254 8.02 -19.11 6.33
C LYS A 254 6.99 -18.02 6.62
N SER A 255 6.98 -17.50 7.84
CA SER A 255 6.25 -16.30 8.24
C SER A 255 7.20 -15.25 8.82
N GLY A 256 6.82 -13.97 8.72
CA GLY A 256 7.61 -12.86 9.25
C GLY A 256 7.02 -12.25 10.51
N SER A 257 7.87 -11.94 11.48
CA SER A 257 7.48 -11.35 12.77
C SER A 257 7.01 -9.88 12.67
N GLY A 258 7.35 -9.19 11.59
CA GLY A 258 7.14 -7.74 11.48
C GLY A 258 8.13 -6.90 12.28
N GLU A 259 7.93 -5.58 12.26
CA GLU A 259 8.86 -4.60 12.84
C GLU A 259 8.67 -4.37 14.35
N GLY A 260 7.98 -5.22 15.03
CA GLY A 260 7.65 -5.01 16.46
C GLY A 260 8.27 -6.01 17.41
N GLY A 261 9.21 -6.82 16.92
CA GLY A 261 9.75 -7.93 17.67
C GLY A 261 8.77 -9.11 17.80
N GLU A 262 9.14 -10.06 18.59
CA GLU A 262 8.35 -11.26 18.85
C GLU A 262 8.59 -11.73 20.29
N ASP A 263 7.58 -12.32 20.93
CA ASP A 263 7.72 -12.84 22.29
C ASP A 263 8.80 -13.95 22.34
N PRO A 264 9.83 -13.79 23.19
CA PRO A 264 10.88 -14.78 23.34
C PRO A 264 10.36 -16.19 23.68
N ALA A 265 9.20 -16.31 24.32
CA ALA A 265 8.57 -17.59 24.62
C ALA A 265 8.21 -18.41 23.35
N ARG A 266 8.19 -17.78 22.20
CA ARG A 266 7.94 -18.42 20.90
C ARG A 266 9.20 -18.97 20.22
N TYR A 267 10.38 -18.50 20.63
CA TYR A 267 11.64 -18.90 19.98
C TYR A 267 11.90 -20.40 20.13
N GLY A 268 12.31 -21.04 19.02
CA GLY A 268 12.54 -22.49 18.99
C GLY A 268 11.29 -23.36 19.07
N THR A 269 10.08 -22.76 19.03
CA THR A 269 8.81 -23.49 18.96
C THR A 269 8.22 -23.49 17.57
N GLU A 270 7.18 -24.28 17.34
CA GLU A 270 6.39 -24.26 16.10
C GLU A 270 5.71 -22.91 15.80
N ARG A 271 5.64 -22.02 16.80
CA ARG A 271 5.06 -20.66 16.68
C ARG A 271 6.10 -19.58 16.39
N ASN A 272 7.38 -19.95 16.24
CA ASN A 272 8.42 -19.02 15.88
C ASN A 272 8.24 -18.52 14.44
N SER A 273 8.24 -17.20 14.24
CA SER A 273 8.31 -16.63 12.90
C SER A 273 9.74 -16.71 12.37
N LYS A 274 9.96 -17.47 11.31
CA LYS A 274 11.30 -17.74 10.77
C LYS A 274 11.99 -16.52 10.19
N ILE A 275 11.21 -15.57 9.66
CA ILE A 275 11.72 -14.31 9.11
C ILE A 275 11.67 -13.24 10.20
N LYS A 276 12.83 -12.70 10.57
CA LYS A 276 12.96 -11.62 11.53
C LYS A 276 13.15 -10.29 10.81
N GLN A 277 12.13 -9.43 10.87
CA GLN A 277 12.15 -8.16 10.17
C GLN A 277 12.88 -7.08 10.98
N ILE A 278 13.71 -6.31 10.29
CA ILE A 278 14.50 -5.19 10.81
C ILE A 278 14.09 -3.94 10.02
N ALA A 279 13.32 -3.07 10.66
CA ALA A 279 12.84 -1.82 10.06
C ALA A 279 13.69 -0.63 10.53
N SER A 280 13.34 0.57 10.11
CA SER A 280 14.02 1.80 10.53
C SER A 280 13.91 2.03 12.04
N GLY A 281 12.73 1.80 12.63
CA GLY A 281 12.58 1.67 14.09
C GLY A 281 12.98 0.27 14.52
N ARG A 282 14.01 0.16 15.36
CA ARG A 282 14.56 -1.12 15.83
C ARG A 282 13.81 -1.68 17.05
N PHE A 283 12.50 -1.45 17.13
CA PHE A 283 11.66 -1.90 18.24
C PHE A 283 11.67 -3.42 18.36
N GLY A 284 12.13 -3.94 19.51
CA GLY A 284 12.18 -5.37 19.76
C GLY A 284 13.26 -6.16 18.99
N VAL A 285 14.16 -5.48 18.28
CA VAL A 285 15.31 -6.12 17.63
C VAL A 285 16.42 -6.31 18.66
N THR A 286 16.45 -7.50 19.28
CA THR A 286 17.42 -7.91 20.29
C THR A 286 18.33 -9.01 19.73
N PRO A 287 19.49 -9.31 20.36
CA PRO A 287 20.31 -10.46 19.98
C PRO A 287 19.54 -11.77 19.99
N ASP A 288 18.68 -12.01 20.99
CA ASP A 288 17.86 -13.23 21.08
C ASP A 288 16.85 -13.32 19.92
N TYR A 289 16.24 -12.18 19.57
CA TYR A 289 15.36 -12.09 18.40
C TYR A 289 16.09 -12.47 17.12
N LEU A 290 17.29 -11.92 16.91
CA LEU A 290 18.11 -12.24 15.74
C LEU A 290 18.59 -13.70 15.76
N ALA A 291 18.99 -14.21 16.92
CA ALA A 291 19.45 -15.62 17.06
C ALA A 291 18.35 -16.64 16.73
N SER A 292 17.07 -16.25 16.84
CA SER A 292 15.93 -17.13 16.52
C SER A 292 15.51 -17.09 15.04
N ALA A 293 16.25 -16.38 14.18
CA ALA A 293 15.94 -16.20 12.77
C ALA A 293 16.43 -17.37 11.91
N GLU A 294 15.63 -17.73 10.88
CA GLU A 294 16.08 -18.48 9.71
C GLU A 294 16.27 -17.58 8.48
N GLU A 295 15.84 -16.31 8.56
CA GLU A 295 16.03 -15.26 7.55
C GLU A 295 15.96 -13.89 8.21
N PHE A 296 16.95 -13.04 7.98
CA PHE A 296 16.88 -11.63 8.31
C PHE A 296 16.22 -10.84 7.17
N GLN A 297 15.27 -9.97 7.49
CA GLN A 297 14.65 -9.11 6.48
C GLN A 297 14.82 -7.64 6.82
N ILE A 298 15.69 -6.94 6.09
CA ILE A 298 15.82 -5.49 6.16
C ILE A 298 14.62 -4.88 5.41
N LYS A 299 13.76 -4.17 6.15
CA LYS A 299 12.58 -3.52 5.57
C LYS A 299 12.90 -2.08 5.21
N MET A 300 13.02 -1.79 3.91
CA MET A 300 13.17 -0.43 3.44
C MET A 300 11.84 0.32 3.39
N ALA A 301 10.76 -0.34 2.94
CA ALA A 301 9.42 0.24 2.91
C ALA A 301 8.31 -0.84 2.82
N GLN A 302 7.04 -0.39 2.74
CA GLN A 302 5.85 -1.24 2.58
C GLN A 302 5.14 -0.89 1.29
N GLY A 303 4.55 -1.90 0.62
CA GLY A 303 3.92 -1.75 -0.70
C GLY A 303 2.77 -0.75 -0.76
N SER A 304 1.96 -0.64 0.30
CA SER A 304 0.80 0.26 0.35
C SER A 304 1.08 1.67 0.88
N LYS A 305 2.28 1.93 1.38
CA LYS A 305 2.64 3.24 1.96
C LYS A 305 4.10 3.63 1.74
N PRO A 306 4.52 3.75 0.48
CA PRO A 306 5.86 4.23 0.16
C PRO A 306 6.12 5.59 0.82
N GLY A 307 7.29 5.76 1.42
CA GLY A 307 7.70 7.02 2.05
C GLY A 307 6.94 7.43 3.32
N GLU A 308 6.09 6.57 3.89
CA GLU A 308 5.37 6.87 5.15
C GLU A 308 6.03 6.28 6.40
N GLY A 309 6.74 5.16 6.24
CA GLY A 309 7.26 4.38 7.36
C GLY A 309 6.17 3.60 8.11
N GLY A 310 6.52 3.05 9.27
CA GLY A 310 5.62 2.34 10.16
C GLY A 310 5.11 3.24 11.29
N GLN A 311 3.90 2.96 11.77
CA GLN A 311 3.32 3.63 12.93
C GLN A 311 2.44 2.66 13.71
N LEU A 312 2.56 2.69 15.03
CA LEU A 312 1.61 2.07 15.96
C LEU A 312 1.08 3.14 16.90
N PRO A 313 -0.23 3.48 16.85
CA PRO A 313 -0.82 4.48 17.75
C PRO A 313 -0.71 4.07 19.20
N GLY A 314 -0.50 5.03 20.10
CA GLY A 314 -0.29 4.79 21.53
C GLY A 314 -1.40 3.97 22.19
N PHE A 315 -2.66 4.18 21.82
CA PHE A 315 -3.79 3.41 22.37
C PHE A 315 -3.75 1.91 22.06
N LYS A 316 -2.90 1.48 21.10
CA LYS A 316 -2.63 0.06 20.81
C LYS A 316 -1.39 -0.46 21.51
N VAL A 317 -0.62 0.39 22.16
CA VAL A 317 0.60 0.01 22.88
C VAL A 317 0.22 -0.27 24.32
N ASP A 318 -0.24 -1.48 24.59
CA ASP A 318 -0.49 -2.00 25.93
C ASP A 318 0.81 -2.43 26.61
N SER A 319 0.71 -2.93 27.85
CA SER A 319 1.87 -3.37 28.63
C SER A 319 2.65 -4.51 27.96
N HIS A 320 1.96 -5.42 27.27
CA HIS A 320 2.60 -6.55 26.55
C HIS A 320 3.37 -6.05 25.33
N ILE A 321 2.76 -5.24 24.49
CA ILE A 321 3.42 -4.64 23.32
C ILE A 321 4.56 -3.72 23.73
N ALA A 322 4.37 -2.93 24.79
CA ALA A 322 5.43 -2.08 25.33
C ALA A 322 6.66 -2.88 25.76
N LYS A 323 6.45 -4.00 26.45
CA LYS A 323 7.53 -4.92 26.84
C LYS A 323 8.27 -5.48 25.63
N LEU A 324 7.54 -5.99 24.61
CA LEU A 324 8.15 -6.57 23.40
C LEU A 324 8.94 -5.56 22.59
N ARG A 325 8.47 -4.31 22.56
CA ARG A 325 9.10 -3.21 21.79
C ARG A 325 10.11 -2.40 22.57
N HIS A 326 10.36 -2.77 23.83
CA HIS A 326 11.26 -2.04 24.74
C HIS A 326 10.90 -0.55 24.84
N THR A 327 9.62 -0.25 25.09
CA THR A 327 9.05 1.08 25.18
C THR A 327 8.12 1.23 26.38
N VAL A 328 7.43 2.37 26.47
CA VAL A 328 6.46 2.67 27.52
C VAL A 328 5.04 2.54 26.97
N GLU A 329 4.13 1.99 27.79
CA GLU A 329 2.71 1.88 27.47
C GLU A 329 2.07 3.22 27.12
N GLY A 330 1.17 3.24 26.14
CA GLY A 330 0.45 4.42 25.70
C GLY A 330 1.25 5.36 24.77
N VAL A 331 2.53 5.11 24.54
CA VAL A 331 3.35 5.95 23.65
C VAL A 331 3.21 5.51 22.20
N THR A 332 2.91 6.45 21.29
CA THR A 332 2.89 6.20 19.86
C THR A 332 4.29 5.87 19.35
N LEU A 333 4.43 4.74 18.67
CA LEU A 333 5.68 4.30 18.07
C LEU A 333 5.72 4.65 16.59
N ILE A 334 6.80 5.28 16.16
CA ILE A 334 7.03 5.67 14.76
C ILE A 334 8.31 5.02 14.28
N SER A 335 8.18 4.30 13.17
CA SER A 335 9.30 3.79 12.39
C SER A 335 9.46 4.75 11.19
N PRO A 336 10.45 5.65 11.20
CA PRO A 336 10.54 6.70 10.18
C PRO A 336 10.72 6.11 8.76
N PRO A 337 10.31 6.84 7.69
CA PRO A 337 10.45 6.36 6.32
C PRO A 337 11.88 5.93 5.96
N PRO A 338 12.91 6.76 6.14
CA PRO A 338 14.29 6.32 5.94
C PRO A 338 14.83 5.64 7.19
N HIS A 339 15.73 4.66 6.99
CA HIS A 339 16.61 4.24 8.07
C HIS A 339 17.60 5.36 8.37
N HIS A 340 17.80 5.71 9.64
CA HIS A 340 18.73 6.77 10.04
C HIS A 340 20.20 6.38 9.93
N ASP A 341 20.45 5.11 9.67
CA ASP A 341 21.77 4.51 9.46
C ASP A 341 22.01 4.05 8.01
N ILE A 342 21.06 4.31 7.08
CA ILE A 342 21.17 3.93 5.67
C ILE A 342 20.83 5.14 4.80
N TYR A 343 21.87 5.76 4.23
CA TYR A 343 21.74 6.89 3.32
C TYR A 343 22.35 6.60 1.93
N SER A 344 23.03 5.47 1.81
CA SER A 344 23.63 5.01 0.56
C SER A 344 23.55 3.49 0.46
N ILE A 345 23.92 2.95 -0.71
CA ILE A 345 24.00 1.51 -0.91
C ILE A 345 25.13 0.88 -0.07
N GLU A 346 26.18 1.63 0.21
CA GLU A 346 27.30 1.22 1.04
C GLU A 346 26.88 1.06 2.50
N ASP A 347 26.02 1.95 3.02
CA ASP A 347 25.47 1.82 4.37
C ASP A 347 24.58 0.57 4.48
N LEU A 348 23.81 0.27 3.44
CA LEU A 348 23.04 -0.98 3.38
C LEU A 348 23.96 -2.19 3.36
N ALA A 349 25.04 -2.15 2.58
CA ALA A 349 26.03 -3.20 2.54
C ALA A 349 26.68 -3.44 3.91
N GLN A 350 26.93 -2.38 4.68
CA GLN A 350 27.43 -2.48 6.06
C GLN A 350 26.43 -3.21 6.96
N LEU A 351 25.15 -2.85 6.92
CA LEU A 351 24.12 -3.52 7.72
C LEU A 351 23.98 -5.00 7.33
N ILE A 352 24.04 -5.32 6.03
CA ILE A 352 24.03 -6.71 5.55
C ILE A 352 25.25 -7.46 6.08
N TYR A 353 26.42 -6.85 6.03
CA TYR A 353 27.66 -7.42 6.56
C TYR A 353 27.57 -7.69 8.07
N ASP A 354 27.05 -6.74 8.84
CA ASP A 354 26.88 -6.87 10.29
C ASP A 354 25.95 -8.04 10.64
N LEU A 355 24.83 -8.19 9.94
CA LEU A 355 23.88 -9.30 10.12
C LEU A 355 24.51 -10.65 9.75
N LYS A 356 25.25 -10.73 8.65
CA LYS A 356 25.98 -11.93 8.23
C LYS A 356 27.14 -12.26 9.18
N THR A 357 27.74 -11.27 9.80
CA THR A 357 28.77 -11.48 10.84
C THR A 357 28.13 -12.02 12.13
N PHE A 358 26.92 -11.57 12.47
CA PHE A 358 26.18 -12.07 13.61
C PHE A 358 25.76 -13.55 13.43
N ASN A 359 25.21 -13.89 12.26
CA ASN A 359 24.85 -15.26 11.89
C ASN A 359 25.16 -15.53 10.41
N PRO A 360 26.30 -16.13 10.09
CA PRO A 360 26.74 -16.38 8.71
C PRO A 360 25.84 -17.34 7.93
N ASP A 361 25.12 -18.21 8.60
CA ASP A 361 24.25 -19.22 7.98
C ASP A 361 22.83 -18.70 7.71
N CYS A 362 22.49 -17.51 8.25
CA CYS A 362 21.17 -16.90 8.08
C CYS A 362 21.17 -15.96 6.86
N PRO A 363 20.36 -16.26 5.82
CA PRO A 363 20.29 -15.38 4.65
C PRO A 363 19.69 -14.03 5.01
N VAL A 364 20.19 -12.98 4.34
CA VAL A 364 19.72 -11.61 4.48
C VAL A 364 18.85 -11.23 3.28
N SER A 365 17.59 -10.96 3.53
CA SER A 365 16.68 -10.41 2.53
C SER A 365 16.52 -8.89 2.68
N VAL A 366 16.30 -8.21 1.57
CA VAL A 366 15.99 -6.77 1.55
C VAL A 366 14.64 -6.55 0.89
N LYS A 367 13.70 -5.96 1.64
CA LYS A 367 12.36 -5.68 1.18
C LYS A 367 12.26 -4.26 0.60
N LEU A 368 12.03 -4.21 -0.71
CA LEU A 368 11.82 -3.00 -1.51
C LEU A 368 10.34 -2.83 -1.86
N VAL A 369 9.99 -1.69 -2.42
CA VAL A 369 8.63 -1.38 -2.91
C VAL A 369 8.56 -1.51 -4.42
N SER A 370 7.45 -2.04 -4.92
CA SER A 370 7.11 -2.04 -6.34
C SER A 370 6.81 -0.61 -6.80
N GLU A 371 7.82 0.04 -7.37
CA GLU A 371 7.73 1.41 -7.89
C GLU A 371 8.60 1.57 -9.13
N PRO A 372 8.40 2.62 -9.95
CA PRO A 372 9.27 2.91 -11.08
C PRO A 372 10.73 3.09 -10.64
N GLY A 373 11.64 2.31 -11.21
CA GLY A 373 13.07 2.35 -10.89
C GLY A 373 13.52 1.31 -9.87
N VAL A 374 12.62 0.52 -9.28
CA VAL A 374 12.99 -0.52 -8.29
C VAL A 374 14.01 -1.52 -8.82
N GLY A 375 14.00 -1.82 -10.13
CA GLY A 375 15.00 -2.69 -10.74
C GLY A 375 16.43 -2.17 -10.59
N THR A 376 16.65 -0.87 -10.75
CA THR A 376 17.98 -0.24 -10.53
C THR A 376 18.40 -0.34 -9.06
N ILE A 377 17.46 -0.11 -8.15
CA ILE A 377 17.71 -0.25 -6.70
C ILE A 377 18.05 -1.70 -6.38
N ALA A 378 17.30 -2.67 -6.92
CA ALA A 378 17.53 -4.09 -6.73
C ALA A 378 18.92 -4.55 -7.18
N VAL A 379 19.44 -4.01 -8.31
CA VAL A 379 20.82 -4.28 -8.75
C VAL A 379 21.83 -3.80 -7.71
N GLY A 380 21.63 -2.61 -7.14
CA GLY A 380 22.47 -2.09 -6.06
C GLY A 380 22.42 -2.98 -4.82
N VAL A 381 21.23 -3.40 -4.41
CA VAL A 381 20.99 -4.29 -3.26
C VAL A 381 21.68 -5.65 -3.46
N ALA A 382 21.59 -6.23 -4.66
CA ALA A 382 22.29 -7.47 -5.00
C ALA A 382 23.80 -7.30 -4.89
N LYS A 383 24.36 -6.19 -5.40
CA LYS A 383 25.78 -5.87 -5.28
C LYS A 383 26.22 -5.60 -3.84
N ALA A 384 25.33 -5.11 -2.99
CA ALA A 384 25.56 -4.94 -1.56
C ALA A 384 25.62 -6.26 -0.79
N GLY A 385 25.35 -7.39 -1.45
CA GLY A 385 25.50 -8.73 -0.86
C GLY A 385 24.24 -9.31 -0.21
N ALA A 386 23.06 -8.80 -0.52
CA ALA A 386 21.80 -9.42 -0.12
C ALA A 386 21.61 -10.77 -0.83
N ASP A 387 21.09 -11.75 -0.10
CA ASP A 387 20.83 -13.11 -0.63
C ASP A 387 19.46 -13.16 -1.31
N ILE A 388 18.49 -12.39 -0.80
CA ILE A 388 17.11 -12.36 -1.28
C ILE A 388 16.67 -10.91 -1.45
N ILE A 389 15.93 -10.63 -2.51
CA ILE A 389 15.27 -9.33 -2.73
C ILE A 389 13.77 -9.56 -2.79
N THR A 390 13.04 -8.94 -1.87
CA THR A 390 11.59 -8.97 -1.82
C THR A 390 11.01 -7.70 -2.41
N ILE A 391 10.19 -7.79 -3.45
CA ILE A 391 9.47 -6.66 -4.02
C ILE A 391 8.03 -6.67 -3.48
N ALA A 392 7.70 -5.67 -2.67
CA ALA A 392 6.38 -5.53 -2.06
C ALA A 392 5.49 -4.59 -2.87
N GLY A 393 4.38 -5.11 -3.37
CA GLY A 393 3.37 -4.34 -4.08
C GLY A 393 2.22 -3.89 -3.18
N SER A 394 1.29 -3.11 -3.75
CA SER A 394 -0.02 -2.86 -3.14
C SER A 394 -0.82 -4.19 -3.15
N ASP A 395 -1.57 -4.51 -2.13
CA ASP A 395 -2.14 -3.85 -0.95
C ASP A 395 -1.35 -4.06 0.37
N GLY A 396 -0.11 -4.48 0.33
CA GLY A 396 0.62 -4.90 1.53
C GLY A 396 0.83 -3.79 2.56
N GLY A 397 0.54 -4.07 3.83
CA GLY A 397 0.89 -3.20 4.96
C GLY A 397 -0.07 -2.03 5.21
N THR A 398 -1.38 -2.21 5.03
CA THR A 398 -2.40 -1.15 5.14
C THR A 398 -2.87 -0.83 6.57
N GLY A 399 -2.49 -1.58 7.60
CA GLY A 399 -3.10 -1.54 8.93
C GLY A 399 -3.23 -0.16 9.61
N ALA A 400 -2.29 0.75 9.41
CA ALA A 400 -2.32 2.12 9.93
C ALA A 400 -2.21 3.19 8.83
N SER A 401 -2.46 2.81 7.57
CA SER A 401 -2.37 3.74 6.45
C SER A 401 -3.55 4.70 6.41
N PRO A 402 -3.34 5.99 6.08
CA PRO A 402 -4.43 6.91 5.77
C PRO A 402 -5.25 6.41 4.57
N TRP A 403 -6.53 6.79 4.54
CA TRP A 403 -7.45 6.43 3.45
C TRP A 403 -6.92 6.78 2.05
N VAL A 404 -6.27 7.95 1.92
CA VAL A 404 -5.67 8.41 0.66
C VAL A 404 -4.54 7.49 0.21
N SER A 405 -3.73 6.99 1.15
CA SER A 405 -2.65 6.04 0.83
C SER A 405 -3.21 4.67 0.42
N ILE A 406 -4.25 4.17 1.11
CA ILE A 406 -4.91 2.91 0.74
C ILE A 406 -5.46 2.98 -0.70
N LYS A 407 -6.02 4.14 -1.08
CA LYS A 407 -6.65 4.34 -2.38
C LYS A 407 -5.65 4.56 -3.52
N HIS A 408 -4.57 5.30 -3.27
CA HIS A 408 -3.75 5.88 -4.33
C HIS A 408 -2.26 5.53 -4.26
N ALA A 409 -1.76 5.01 -3.13
CA ALA A 409 -0.34 4.71 -3.00
C ALA A 409 -0.01 3.26 -3.37
N GLY A 410 1.20 3.05 -3.88
CA GLY A 410 1.72 1.76 -4.27
C GLY A 410 1.33 1.34 -5.69
N SER A 411 2.19 0.54 -6.28
CA SER A 411 1.94 -0.13 -7.56
C SER A 411 1.55 -1.59 -7.31
N PRO A 412 0.74 -2.20 -8.18
CA PRO A 412 0.54 -3.65 -8.17
C PRO A 412 1.89 -4.38 -8.28
N TRP A 413 1.98 -5.52 -7.59
CA TRP A 413 3.14 -6.42 -7.70
C TRP A 413 3.20 -7.17 -9.03
#